data_56c8f258e7af805c542ba376aacb6e58
#
_entry.id   56c8f258e7af805c542ba376aacb6e58
#
_cell.length_a   1.000
_cell.length_b   1.000
_cell.length_c   1.000
_cell.angle_alpha   90.00
_cell.angle_beta   90.00
_cell.angle_gamma   90.00
#
_symmetry.space_group_name_H-M   'P 1'
#
loop_
_entity.id
_entity.type
_entity.pdbx_description
1 polymer ?
#
loop_
_entity_poly.entity_id
_entity_poly.type
_entity_poly.pdbx_seq_one_letter_code
_entity_poly.pdbx_strand_id
1 'polypeptide(L)'
;MGGKYRENASLDVARNVPGFDIVLMGHDHARECKKVQNVAGDSVLVMDPASNGIVVSDIDITVTLRNGKVTDKQIDGVLTETAPYGISGEFMKRFSPQYATIQDFVSKRIGRFTKTVSTRPAYFGSSAFIDLIHTLQLDISGAEISLAAPLSYDTQIKEGDIYVYDMFNLYKYENMLYTMKLSGKEVHDALEMSYDLWTNRMTSPDDHILLLRDQPREGAADRAAFKNFSFNFDSAAGIIYTVDVTKPCGSKVTILSMADGTPFHMDKMYTVAL
;
A
#
# COMPACT_ATOMS: atom_id res chain seq x y z
N MET A 1 -0.73 14.82 -3.47
CA MET A 1 0.65 15.13 -3.96
C MET A 1 1.31 13.82 -4.30
N GLY A 2 1.62 13.59 -5.58
CA GLY A 2 2.33 12.39 -6.00
C GLY A 2 3.67 12.31 -5.28
N GLY A 3 4.02 11.14 -4.72
CA GLY A 3 5.34 10.88 -4.18
C GLY A 3 6.43 10.95 -5.27
N LYS A 4 7.66 10.57 -4.93
CA LYS A 4 8.82 10.55 -5.85
C LYS A 4 8.52 9.90 -7.21
N TYR A 5 7.57 8.95 -7.26
CA TYR A 5 7.20 8.17 -8.45
C TYR A 5 5.90 8.64 -9.14
N ARG A 6 5.27 9.74 -8.68
CA ARG A 6 4.11 10.40 -9.33
C ARG A 6 2.93 9.45 -9.64
N GLU A 7 2.62 8.53 -8.76
CA GLU A 7 1.53 7.55 -8.93
C GLU A 7 0.15 8.22 -9.10
N ASN A 8 -0.08 9.37 -8.43
CA ASN A 8 -1.34 10.10 -8.51
C ASN A 8 -1.20 11.27 -9.50
N ALA A 9 -1.79 11.12 -10.68
CA ALA A 9 -1.84 12.14 -11.74
C ALA A 9 -3.16 12.93 -11.76
N SER A 10 -4.12 12.67 -10.86
CA SER A 10 -5.47 13.24 -10.92
C SER A 10 -5.47 14.78 -10.89
N LEU A 11 -4.63 15.37 -10.05
CA LEU A 11 -4.48 16.85 -10.03
C LEU A 11 -3.82 17.41 -11.29
N ASP A 12 -2.89 16.68 -11.89
CA ASP A 12 -2.27 17.06 -13.15
C ASP A 12 -3.31 17.00 -14.29
N VAL A 13 -4.19 16.00 -14.30
CA VAL A 13 -5.32 15.89 -15.23
C VAL A 13 -6.27 17.07 -15.03
N ALA A 14 -6.72 17.32 -13.80
CA ALA A 14 -7.65 18.41 -13.49
C ALA A 14 -7.12 19.77 -13.95
N ARG A 15 -5.81 20.01 -13.87
CA ARG A 15 -5.18 21.28 -14.23
C ARG A 15 -4.84 21.40 -15.70
N ASN A 16 -4.43 20.33 -16.35
CA ASN A 16 -3.81 20.40 -17.68
C ASN A 16 -4.70 19.88 -18.82
N VAL A 17 -5.81 19.21 -18.49
CA VAL A 17 -6.75 18.70 -19.49
C VAL A 17 -8.07 19.47 -19.39
N PRO A 18 -8.40 20.32 -20.38
CA PRO A 18 -9.66 21.08 -20.36
C PRO A 18 -10.86 20.15 -20.59
N GLY A 19 -12.06 20.63 -20.17
CA GLY A 19 -13.33 19.95 -20.39
C GLY A 19 -13.80 19.07 -19.24
N PHE A 20 -13.01 18.93 -18.16
CA PHE A 20 -13.48 18.33 -16.92
C PHE A 20 -14.14 19.38 -16.02
N ASP A 21 -15.32 19.07 -15.52
CA ASP A 21 -16.00 19.84 -14.49
C ASP A 21 -15.67 19.32 -13.07
N ILE A 22 -15.49 17.99 -12.97
CA ILE A 22 -15.25 17.28 -11.72
C ILE A 22 -14.18 16.19 -11.95
N VAL A 23 -13.25 16.05 -11.01
CA VAL A 23 -12.29 14.93 -10.94
C VAL A 23 -12.41 14.27 -9.58
N LEU A 24 -12.91 13.04 -9.56
CA LEU A 24 -12.93 12.21 -8.36
C LEU A 24 -11.63 11.42 -8.26
N MET A 25 -11.00 11.49 -7.10
CA MET A 25 -9.73 10.84 -6.81
C MET A 25 -9.93 9.75 -5.77
N GLY A 26 -8.88 8.95 -5.55
CA GLY A 26 -8.81 7.92 -4.54
C GLY A 26 -7.44 7.29 -4.54
N HIS A 27 -7.31 6.08 -3.97
CA HIS A 27 -6.12 5.26 -3.86
C HIS A 27 -5.10 5.71 -2.81
N ASP A 28 -4.77 6.99 -2.71
CA ASP A 28 -3.84 7.51 -1.71
C ASP A 28 -4.49 7.74 -0.33
N HIS A 29 -5.81 7.47 -0.22
CA HIS A 29 -6.62 7.63 0.98
C HIS A 29 -6.61 9.04 1.55
N ALA A 30 -6.31 10.03 0.73
CA ALA A 30 -6.35 11.43 1.14
C ALA A 30 -7.79 11.90 1.36
N ARG A 31 -7.94 12.99 2.10
CA ARG A 31 -9.23 13.67 2.30
C ARG A 31 -9.12 15.05 1.71
N GLU A 32 -9.66 15.22 0.52
CA GLU A 32 -9.62 16.50 -0.20
C GLU A 32 -10.97 16.87 -0.83
N CYS A 33 -11.32 18.14 -0.71
CA CYS A 33 -12.39 18.79 -1.46
C CYS A 33 -11.95 20.20 -1.80
N LYS A 34 -11.68 20.46 -3.07
CA LYS A 34 -11.20 21.78 -3.51
C LYS A 34 -11.53 22.06 -4.97
N LYS A 35 -11.58 23.33 -5.33
CA LYS A 35 -11.63 23.77 -6.74
C LYS A 35 -10.23 24.13 -7.21
N VAL A 36 -9.86 23.69 -8.41
CA VAL A 36 -8.61 24.04 -9.09
C VAL A 36 -8.94 24.67 -10.44
N GLN A 37 -8.11 25.61 -10.89
CA GLN A 37 -8.26 26.20 -12.21
C GLN A 37 -7.47 25.38 -13.23
N ASN A 38 -8.09 25.07 -14.38
CA ASN A 38 -7.43 24.39 -15.48
C ASN A 38 -6.74 25.37 -16.43
N VAL A 39 -6.01 24.83 -17.42
CA VAL A 39 -5.31 25.63 -18.43
C VAL A 39 -6.23 26.49 -19.32
N ALA A 40 -7.52 26.19 -19.38
CA ALA A 40 -8.53 26.98 -20.10
C ALA A 40 -9.17 28.09 -19.24
N GLY A 41 -8.84 28.14 -17.95
CA GLY A 41 -9.40 29.07 -16.98
C GLY A 41 -10.67 28.58 -16.29
N ASP A 42 -11.14 27.35 -16.58
CA ASP A 42 -12.34 26.79 -15.95
C ASP A 42 -12.04 26.28 -14.56
N SER A 43 -13.05 26.35 -13.68
CA SER A 43 -12.98 25.80 -12.33
C SER A 43 -13.36 24.32 -12.33
N VAL A 44 -12.46 23.45 -11.88
CA VAL A 44 -12.66 22.00 -11.76
C VAL A 44 -12.77 21.63 -10.29
N LEU A 45 -13.87 20.97 -9.88
CA LEU A 45 -14.02 20.41 -8.54
C LEU A 45 -13.21 19.12 -8.43
N VAL A 46 -12.33 19.05 -7.43
CA VAL A 46 -11.51 17.85 -7.15
C VAL A 46 -11.86 17.30 -5.78
N MET A 47 -12.20 16.02 -5.69
CA MET A 47 -12.60 15.39 -4.44
C MET A 47 -11.94 14.03 -4.23
N ASP A 48 -11.51 13.77 -2.99
CA ASP A 48 -11.02 12.48 -2.49
C ASP A 48 -11.70 12.17 -1.14
N PRO A 49 -12.54 11.12 -1.05
CA PRO A 49 -13.31 10.81 0.15
C PRO A 49 -12.54 9.92 1.15
N ALA A 50 -11.23 9.90 1.12
CA ALA A 50 -10.41 9.04 1.95
C ALA A 50 -10.63 7.54 1.66
N SER A 51 -10.76 6.70 2.70
CA SER A 51 -10.91 5.25 2.56
C SER A 51 -11.95 4.69 3.52
N ASN A 52 -12.29 3.41 3.37
CA ASN A 52 -13.18 2.65 4.25
C ASN A 52 -14.62 3.19 4.35
N GLY A 53 -15.04 4.08 3.46
CA GLY A 53 -16.38 4.66 3.48
C GLY A 53 -16.67 5.52 4.71
N ILE A 54 -15.66 6.04 5.38
CA ILE A 54 -15.82 6.96 6.52
C ILE A 54 -16.34 8.32 6.10
N VAL A 55 -16.10 8.67 4.84
CA VAL A 55 -16.56 9.91 4.20
C VAL A 55 -17.10 9.55 2.81
N VAL A 56 -18.08 10.29 2.33
CA VAL A 56 -18.57 10.24 0.95
C VAL A 56 -18.44 11.60 0.29
N SER A 57 -18.19 11.61 -1.02
CA SER A 57 -18.25 12.82 -1.83
C SER A 57 -19.71 13.10 -2.19
N ASP A 58 -20.25 14.19 -1.69
CA ASP A 58 -21.58 14.67 -1.98
C ASP A 58 -21.48 15.88 -2.92
N ILE A 59 -22.11 15.81 -4.10
CA ILE A 59 -21.90 16.77 -5.19
C ILE A 59 -23.24 17.23 -5.73
N ASP A 60 -23.47 18.54 -5.66
CA ASP A 60 -24.62 19.21 -6.24
C ASP A 60 -24.25 19.84 -7.60
N ILE A 61 -24.99 19.47 -8.63
CA ILE A 61 -24.82 20.02 -9.98
C ILE A 61 -26.13 20.70 -10.39
N THR A 62 -26.09 22.03 -10.50
CA THR A 62 -27.20 22.83 -11.00
C THR A 62 -26.90 23.29 -12.42
N VAL A 63 -27.83 23.02 -13.35
CA VAL A 63 -27.69 23.35 -14.78
C VAL A 63 -28.84 24.26 -15.22
N THR A 64 -28.51 25.39 -15.79
CA THR A 64 -29.51 26.29 -16.42
C THR A 64 -29.60 26.01 -17.91
N LEU A 65 -30.81 25.71 -18.39
CA LEU A 65 -31.08 25.45 -19.80
C LEU A 65 -31.84 26.65 -20.42
N ARG A 66 -31.39 27.11 -21.61
CA ARG A 66 -32.17 28.02 -22.48
C ARG A 66 -32.25 27.44 -23.89
N ASN A 67 -33.46 27.27 -24.40
CA ASN A 67 -33.70 26.64 -25.70
C ASN A 67 -33.02 25.25 -25.87
N GLY A 68 -33.03 24.43 -24.83
CA GLY A 68 -32.42 23.12 -24.83
C GLY A 68 -30.90 23.08 -24.76
N LYS A 69 -30.25 24.24 -24.61
CA LYS A 69 -28.77 24.34 -24.45
C LYS A 69 -28.42 24.74 -23.03
N VAL A 70 -27.36 24.16 -22.51
CA VAL A 70 -26.75 24.57 -21.23
C VAL A 70 -26.19 25.96 -21.38
N THR A 71 -26.64 26.90 -20.54
CA THR A 71 -26.16 28.27 -20.51
C THR A 71 -25.38 28.61 -19.25
N ASP A 72 -25.55 27.82 -18.20
CA ASP A 72 -24.81 27.97 -16.94
C ASP A 72 -24.74 26.65 -16.23
N LYS A 73 -23.64 26.43 -15.49
CA LYS A 73 -23.42 25.27 -14.59
C LYS A 73 -22.86 25.78 -13.27
N GLN A 74 -23.47 25.37 -12.19
CA GLN A 74 -22.94 25.53 -10.85
C GLN A 74 -22.66 24.13 -10.27
N ILE A 75 -21.44 23.94 -9.75
CA ILE A 75 -20.98 22.65 -9.20
C ILE A 75 -20.38 22.93 -7.85
N ASP A 76 -20.95 22.34 -6.81
CA ASP A 76 -20.47 22.43 -5.45
C ASP A 76 -20.37 21.03 -4.86
N GLY A 77 -19.39 20.82 -3.97
CA GLY A 77 -19.16 19.54 -3.34
C GLY A 77 -18.77 19.68 -1.89
N VAL A 78 -19.16 18.71 -1.11
CA VAL A 78 -18.81 18.57 0.31
C VAL A 78 -18.45 17.15 0.63
N LEU A 79 -17.54 16.97 1.58
CA LEU A 79 -17.22 15.66 2.15
C LEU A 79 -18.11 15.40 3.35
N THR A 80 -19.03 14.45 3.22
CA THR A 80 -20.02 14.12 4.25
C THR A 80 -19.56 12.91 5.05
N GLU A 81 -19.41 13.08 6.37
CA GLU A 81 -19.10 11.99 7.31
C GLU A 81 -20.23 10.96 7.34
N THR A 82 -19.89 9.67 7.30
CA THR A 82 -20.88 8.59 7.36
C THR A 82 -21.27 8.19 8.79
N ALA A 83 -20.38 8.43 9.78
CA ALA A 83 -20.59 8.04 11.17
C ALA A 83 -21.88 8.54 11.83
N PRO A 84 -22.39 9.76 11.54
CA PRO A 84 -23.66 10.23 12.10
C PRO A 84 -24.89 9.47 11.61
N TYR A 85 -24.78 8.78 10.47
CA TYR A 85 -25.87 8.02 9.89
C TYR A 85 -25.86 6.59 10.42
N GLY A 86 -26.99 6.08 10.86
CA GLY A 86 -27.12 4.70 11.33
C GLY A 86 -27.00 3.69 10.18
N ILE A 87 -26.93 2.41 10.52
CA ILE A 87 -26.92 1.32 9.55
C ILE A 87 -28.29 1.26 8.87
N SER A 88 -28.31 1.26 7.52
CA SER A 88 -29.53 1.10 6.74
C SER A 88 -30.16 -0.28 6.96
N GLY A 89 -31.36 -0.32 7.54
CA GLY A 89 -32.09 -1.57 7.73
C GLY A 89 -32.45 -2.28 6.42
N GLU A 90 -32.71 -1.51 5.36
CA GLU A 90 -32.99 -2.06 4.03
C GLU A 90 -31.74 -2.71 3.43
N PHE A 91 -30.59 -2.07 3.53
CA PHE A 91 -29.31 -2.62 3.12
C PHE A 91 -28.99 -3.92 3.86
N MET A 92 -29.13 -3.93 5.18
CA MET A 92 -28.90 -5.12 5.99
C MET A 92 -29.86 -6.27 5.63
N LYS A 93 -31.14 -5.98 5.43
CA LYS A 93 -32.12 -6.98 4.99
C LYS A 93 -31.74 -7.60 3.65
N ARG A 94 -31.24 -6.78 2.71
CA ARG A 94 -30.85 -7.23 1.37
C ARG A 94 -29.60 -8.08 1.38
N PHE A 95 -28.60 -7.71 2.18
CA PHE A 95 -27.25 -8.30 2.13
C PHE A 95 -26.92 -9.27 3.28
N SER A 96 -27.82 -9.45 4.26
CA SER A 96 -27.58 -10.38 5.37
C SER A 96 -27.29 -11.84 4.95
N PRO A 97 -27.88 -12.41 3.87
CA PRO A 97 -27.50 -13.76 3.45
C PRO A 97 -26.04 -13.85 2.98
N GLN A 98 -25.58 -12.84 2.21
CA GLN A 98 -24.20 -12.77 1.74
C GLN A 98 -23.23 -12.55 2.91
N TYR A 99 -23.60 -11.69 3.84
CA TYR A 99 -22.84 -11.46 5.07
C TYR A 99 -22.67 -12.74 5.88
N ALA A 100 -23.74 -13.52 6.07
CA ALA A 100 -23.70 -14.81 6.77
C ALA A 100 -22.75 -15.79 6.05
N THR A 101 -22.82 -15.90 4.73
CA THR A 101 -21.93 -16.76 3.94
C THR A 101 -20.45 -16.36 4.12
N ILE A 102 -20.15 -15.06 4.12
CA ILE A 102 -18.79 -14.55 4.37
C ILE A 102 -18.35 -14.90 5.79
N GLN A 103 -19.19 -14.68 6.80
CA GLN A 103 -18.89 -15.01 8.18
C GLN A 103 -18.57 -16.50 8.35
N ASP A 104 -19.38 -17.38 7.76
CA ASP A 104 -19.16 -18.82 7.79
C ASP A 104 -17.81 -19.20 7.14
N PHE A 105 -17.46 -18.54 6.02
CA PHE A 105 -16.20 -18.79 5.34
C PHE A 105 -15.00 -18.32 6.15
N VAL A 106 -15.01 -17.07 6.63
CA VAL A 106 -13.85 -16.49 7.32
C VAL A 106 -13.63 -17.08 8.71
N SER A 107 -14.67 -17.68 9.31
CA SER A 107 -14.62 -18.35 10.62
C SER A 107 -14.09 -19.78 10.54
N LYS A 108 -13.74 -20.29 9.36
CA LYS A 108 -13.16 -21.65 9.24
C LYS A 108 -11.76 -21.68 9.85
N ARG A 109 -11.54 -22.63 10.76
CA ARG A 109 -10.23 -22.94 11.30
C ARG A 109 -9.37 -23.57 10.21
N ILE A 110 -8.17 -23.03 9.98
CA ILE A 110 -7.24 -23.49 8.94
C ILE A 110 -5.93 -24.04 9.51
N GLY A 111 -5.64 -23.81 10.79
CA GLY A 111 -4.41 -24.31 11.39
C GLY A 111 -4.23 -23.85 12.83
N ARG A 112 -2.98 -23.86 13.28
CA ARG A 112 -2.57 -23.40 14.61
C ARG A 112 -1.17 -22.83 14.57
N PHE A 113 -0.96 -21.67 15.18
CA PHE A 113 0.37 -21.17 15.49
C PHE A 113 0.82 -21.58 16.89
N THR A 114 2.06 -21.99 16.99
CA THR A 114 2.68 -22.39 18.26
C THR A 114 3.31 -21.21 19.01
N LYS A 115 3.39 -20.04 18.36
CA LYS A 115 3.86 -18.76 18.91
C LYS A 115 3.17 -17.60 18.24
N THR A 116 3.01 -16.51 18.97
CA THR A 116 2.51 -15.26 18.40
C THR A 116 3.46 -14.73 17.34
N VAL A 117 2.91 -14.37 16.17
CA VAL A 117 3.62 -13.76 15.03
C VAL A 117 3.27 -12.28 14.99
N SER A 118 4.28 -11.41 14.97
CA SER A 118 4.13 -9.96 14.92
C SER A 118 4.78 -9.38 13.67
N THR A 119 4.15 -8.35 13.10
CA THR A 119 4.64 -7.66 11.90
C THR A 119 5.80 -6.71 12.18
N ARG A 120 5.84 -6.08 13.37
CA ARG A 120 6.83 -5.04 13.70
C ARG A 120 8.29 -5.45 13.51
N PRO A 121 8.74 -6.67 13.90
CA PRO A 121 10.13 -7.08 13.68
C PRO A 121 10.55 -7.09 12.21
N ALA A 122 9.63 -7.30 11.26
CA ALA A 122 9.93 -7.32 9.83
C ALA A 122 10.48 -5.99 9.30
N TYR A 123 10.27 -4.89 10.02
CA TYR A 123 10.81 -3.58 9.66
C TYR A 123 12.29 -3.41 10.02
N PHE A 124 12.86 -4.35 10.75
CA PHE A 124 14.23 -4.30 11.25
C PHE A 124 15.08 -5.50 10.81
N GLY A 125 14.50 -6.39 10.00
CA GLY A 125 15.18 -7.57 9.47
C GLY A 125 14.28 -8.79 9.34
N SER A 126 14.89 -9.95 9.19
CA SER A 126 14.21 -11.24 9.13
C SER A 126 13.33 -11.49 10.36
N SER A 127 12.14 -11.99 10.17
CA SER A 127 11.19 -12.24 11.24
C SER A 127 10.20 -13.32 10.84
N ALA A 128 9.59 -13.99 11.83
CA ALA A 128 8.61 -15.05 11.58
C ALA A 128 7.45 -14.60 10.67
N PHE A 129 7.10 -13.31 10.68
CA PHE A 129 6.06 -12.75 9.83
C PHE A 129 6.47 -12.71 8.35
N ILE A 130 7.58 -11.99 8.06
CA ILE A 130 7.99 -11.82 6.66
C ILE A 130 8.57 -13.10 6.07
N ASP A 131 9.25 -13.93 6.90
CA ASP A 131 9.81 -15.20 6.47
C ASP A 131 8.70 -16.20 6.10
N LEU A 132 7.52 -16.15 6.78
CA LEU A 132 6.36 -16.95 6.39
C LEU A 132 5.86 -16.54 4.98
N ILE A 133 5.77 -15.25 4.70
CA ILE A 133 5.34 -14.76 3.38
C ILE A 133 6.34 -15.21 2.31
N HIS A 134 7.62 -14.98 2.53
CA HIS A 134 8.67 -15.40 1.60
C HIS A 134 8.67 -16.91 1.35
N THR A 135 8.53 -17.73 2.42
CA THR A 135 8.47 -19.18 2.30
C THR A 135 7.29 -19.62 1.44
N LEU A 136 6.09 -19.04 1.67
CA LEU A 136 4.91 -19.35 0.87
C LEU A 136 5.09 -18.94 -0.60
N GLN A 137 5.67 -17.77 -0.86
CA GLN A 137 5.92 -17.32 -2.24
C GLN A 137 6.89 -18.28 -2.94
N LEU A 138 7.99 -18.68 -2.31
CA LEU A 138 8.97 -19.60 -2.88
C LEU A 138 8.38 -20.99 -3.09
N ASP A 139 7.64 -21.53 -2.11
CA ASP A 139 7.04 -22.86 -2.19
C ASP A 139 5.97 -22.96 -3.29
N ILE A 140 5.13 -21.92 -3.42
CA ILE A 140 4.05 -21.90 -4.42
C ILE A 140 4.59 -21.67 -5.83
N SER A 141 5.56 -20.76 -5.97
CA SER A 141 6.06 -20.34 -7.29
C SER A 141 7.19 -21.20 -7.83
N GLY A 142 7.96 -21.85 -6.93
CA GLY A 142 9.23 -22.50 -7.28
C GLY A 142 10.33 -21.53 -7.72
N ALA A 143 10.19 -20.22 -7.41
CA ALA A 143 11.18 -19.22 -7.76
C ALA A 143 12.46 -19.37 -6.91
N GLU A 144 13.58 -18.85 -7.44
CA GLU A 144 14.88 -18.84 -6.74
C GLU A 144 14.94 -17.76 -5.66
N ILE A 145 14.23 -16.62 -5.86
CA ILE A 145 14.23 -15.44 -5.00
C ILE A 145 12.78 -15.00 -4.78
N SER A 146 12.48 -14.47 -3.60
CA SER A 146 11.20 -13.84 -3.26
C SER A 146 11.45 -12.41 -2.81
N LEU A 147 10.63 -11.47 -3.31
CA LEU A 147 10.54 -10.10 -2.81
C LEU A 147 9.18 -9.91 -2.14
N ALA A 148 9.16 -9.31 -0.95
CA ALA A 148 7.91 -9.04 -0.23
C ALA A 148 8.09 -7.91 0.79
N ALA A 149 7.03 -7.10 0.92
CA ALA A 149 6.96 -5.99 1.86
C ALA A 149 6.07 -6.30 3.07
N PRO A 150 6.39 -5.82 4.28
CA PRO A 150 5.49 -5.89 5.42
C PRO A 150 4.37 -4.86 5.26
N LEU A 151 3.13 -5.33 5.05
CA LEU A 151 1.98 -4.47 4.73
C LEU A 151 1.35 -3.80 5.95
N SER A 152 1.65 -4.28 7.15
CA SER A 152 1.16 -3.74 8.42
C SER A 152 2.31 -3.54 9.39
N TYR A 153 2.27 -2.48 10.21
CA TYR A 153 3.32 -2.18 11.18
C TYR A 153 3.10 -2.85 12.54
N ASP A 154 1.89 -2.84 13.05
CA ASP A 154 1.59 -3.27 14.42
C ASP A 154 0.41 -4.26 14.46
N THR A 155 0.53 -5.33 13.67
CA THR A 155 -0.44 -6.42 13.64
C THR A 155 0.17 -7.66 14.28
N GLN A 156 -0.67 -8.45 14.96
CA GLN A 156 -0.27 -9.70 15.58
C GLN A 156 -1.29 -10.78 15.27
N ILE A 157 -0.81 -11.98 14.98
CA ILE A 157 -1.59 -13.21 15.04
C ILE A 157 -1.13 -13.98 16.28
N LYS A 158 -2.05 -14.14 17.22
CA LYS A 158 -1.74 -14.76 18.50
C LYS A 158 -1.49 -16.28 18.35
N GLU A 159 -0.68 -16.80 19.26
CA GLU A 159 -0.59 -18.24 19.47
C GLU A 159 -1.97 -18.86 19.70
N GLY A 160 -2.23 -20.02 19.11
CA GLY A 160 -3.51 -20.71 19.18
C GLY A 160 -4.04 -21.10 17.80
N ASP A 161 -5.33 -21.42 17.77
CA ASP A 161 -6.01 -21.76 16.52
C ASP A 161 -6.10 -20.52 15.61
N ILE A 162 -5.88 -20.73 14.32
CA ILE A 162 -5.95 -19.70 13.28
C ILE A 162 -7.11 -19.99 12.33
N TYR A 163 -7.73 -18.93 11.90
CA TYR A 163 -8.91 -18.92 11.06
C TYR A 163 -8.63 -18.17 9.76
N VAL A 164 -9.49 -18.32 8.77
CA VAL A 164 -9.32 -17.62 7.49
C VAL A 164 -9.21 -16.11 7.70
N TYR A 165 -9.99 -15.51 8.62
CA TYR A 165 -9.92 -14.07 8.89
C TYR A 165 -8.56 -13.60 9.40
N ASP A 166 -7.77 -14.46 10.08
CA ASP A 166 -6.43 -14.12 10.55
C ASP A 166 -5.46 -13.88 9.39
N MET A 167 -5.71 -14.51 8.24
CA MET A 167 -4.87 -14.35 7.05
C MET A 167 -4.93 -12.94 6.48
N PHE A 168 -6.06 -12.24 6.63
CA PHE A 168 -6.17 -10.83 6.24
C PHE A 168 -5.32 -9.89 7.11
N ASN A 169 -4.89 -10.35 8.28
CA ASN A 169 -3.91 -9.63 9.11
C ASN A 169 -2.47 -9.86 8.61
N LEU A 170 -2.18 -11.01 7.99
CA LEU A 170 -0.89 -11.29 7.35
C LEU A 170 -0.79 -10.56 6.02
N TYR A 171 -1.77 -10.76 5.14
CA TYR A 171 -1.78 -10.21 3.80
C TYR A 171 -3.20 -9.80 3.44
N LYS A 172 -3.50 -8.51 3.53
CA LYS A 172 -4.86 -7.96 3.41
C LYS A 172 -5.28 -7.59 1.99
N TYR A 173 -4.38 -7.65 1.03
CA TYR A 173 -4.65 -7.28 -0.37
C TYR A 173 -4.80 -8.53 -1.22
N GLU A 174 -5.75 -8.50 -2.14
CA GLU A 174 -5.96 -9.54 -3.15
C GLU A 174 -5.00 -9.30 -4.33
N ASN A 175 -3.76 -9.72 -4.16
CA ASN A 175 -2.75 -9.64 -5.20
C ASN A 175 -2.50 -11.01 -5.82
N MET A 176 -2.18 -11.03 -7.11
CA MET A 176 -1.70 -12.23 -7.78
C MET A 176 -0.21 -12.42 -7.49
N LEU A 177 0.19 -13.65 -7.19
CA LEU A 177 1.60 -14.00 -7.11
C LEU A 177 2.16 -14.11 -8.53
N TYR A 178 3.13 -13.27 -8.86
CA TYR A 178 3.82 -13.28 -10.13
C TYR A 178 5.24 -13.83 -10.01
N THR A 179 5.72 -14.41 -11.09
CA THR A 179 7.14 -14.73 -11.27
C THR A 179 7.67 -14.00 -12.46
N MET A 180 8.84 -13.41 -12.35
CA MET A 180 9.54 -12.77 -13.45
C MET A 180 11.01 -13.15 -13.45
N LYS A 181 11.66 -12.99 -14.61
CA LYS A 181 13.10 -13.18 -14.72
C LYS A 181 13.79 -11.82 -14.56
N LEU A 182 14.64 -11.71 -13.56
CA LEU A 182 15.45 -10.53 -13.29
C LEU A 182 16.93 -10.94 -13.28
N SER A 183 17.80 -10.08 -13.80
CA SER A 183 19.24 -10.22 -13.60
C SER A 183 19.60 -9.96 -12.13
N GLY A 184 20.72 -10.50 -11.67
CA GLY A 184 21.19 -10.22 -10.32
C GLY A 184 21.38 -8.72 -10.07
N LYS A 185 21.76 -7.96 -11.10
CA LYS A 185 21.82 -6.50 -11.01
C LYS A 185 20.45 -5.87 -10.77
N GLU A 186 19.40 -6.30 -11.46
CA GLU A 186 18.04 -5.80 -11.26
C GLU A 186 17.51 -6.15 -9.87
N VAL A 187 17.80 -7.35 -9.36
CA VAL A 187 17.47 -7.74 -7.96
C VAL A 187 18.18 -6.82 -6.97
N HIS A 188 19.48 -6.58 -7.17
CA HIS A 188 20.25 -5.66 -6.31
C HIS A 188 19.69 -4.24 -6.37
N ASP A 189 19.42 -3.72 -7.57
CA ASP A 189 18.91 -2.36 -7.75
C ASP A 189 17.50 -2.19 -7.13
N ALA A 190 16.64 -3.22 -7.23
CA ALA A 190 15.33 -3.24 -6.58
C ALA A 190 15.44 -3.16 -5.06
N LEU A 191 16.35 -3.92 -4.46
CA LEU A 191 16.62 -3.86 -3.02
C LEU A 191 17.21 -2.50 -2.61
N GLU A 192 18.15 -1.95 -3.37
CA GLU A 192 18.68 -0.61 -3.12
C GLU A 192 17.58 0.45 -3.13
N MET A 193 16.67 0.41 -4.10
CA MET A 193 15.52 1.30 -4.18
C MET A 193 14.59 1.11 -2.97
N SER A 194 14.28 -0.12 -2.61
CA SER A 194 13.43 -0.44 -1.47
C SER A 194 14.02 0.11 -0.18
N TYR A 195 15.27 -0.19 0.12
CA TYR A 195 15.93 0.27 1.33
C TYR A 195 16.20 1.78 1.35
N ASP A 196 16.28 2.46 0.21
CA ASP A 196 16.34 3.93 0.14
C ASP A 196 14.99 4.59 0.52
N LEU A 197 13.88 3.91 0.22
CA LEU A 197 12.55 4.34 0.63
C LEU A 197 12.25 4.05 2.11
N TRP A 198 12.84 3.00 2.63
CA TRP A 198 12.54 2.41 3.93
C TRP A 198 13.43 2.96 5.04
N THR A 199 14.76 2.97 4.80
CA THR A 199 15.74 3.28 5.84
C THR A 199 16.27 4.70 5.75
N ASN A 200 16.48 5.30 6.92
CA ASN A 200 17.25 6.52 7.03
C ASN A 200 18.72 6.25 6.66
N ARG A 201 19.44 7.29 6.24
CA ARG A 201 20.89 7.25 6.20
C ARG A 201 21.42 7.69 7.55
N MET A 202 21.82 6.72 8.37
CA MET A 202 22.33 6.99 9.72
C MET A 202 23.74 7.61 9.65
N THR A 203 23.91 8.68 10.40
CA THR A 203 25.21 9.37 10.59
C THR A 203 25.68 9.26 12.04
N SER A 204 24.78 8.84 12.94
CA SER A 204 25.01 8.62 14.36
C SER A 204 24.30 7.35 14.82
N PRO A 205 24.80 6.64 15.85
CA PRO A 205 24.09 5.53 16.48
C PRO A 205 22.73 5.92 17.08
N ASP A 206 22.52 7.19 17.36
CA ASP A 206 21.26 7.72 17.93
C ASP A 206 20.21 8.03 16.86
N ASP A 207 20.56 7.96 15.57
CA ASP A 207 19.63 8.17 14.48
C ASP A 207 18.62 7.01 14.37
N HIS A 208 17.39 7.30 13.97
CA HIS A 208 16.41 6.28 13.64
C HIS A 208 16.82 5.50 12.40
N ILE A 209 16.74 4.16 12.46
CA ILE A 209 16.93 3.29 11.29
C ILE A 209 15.86 3.56 10.24
N LEU A 210 14.60 3.69 10.66
CA LEU A 210 13.48 3.92 9.75
C LEU A 210 13.43 5.38 9.30
N LEU A 211 13.15 5.59 8.02
CA LEU A 211 12.99 6.92 7.44
C LEU A 211 11.59 7.47 7.80
N LEU A 212 11.58 8.34 8.81
CA LEU A 212 10.38 8.92 9.38
C LEU A 212 10.11 10.32 8.83
N ARG A 213 8.89 10.81 9.02
CA ARG A 213 8.45 12.19 8.77
C ARG A 213 8.64 13.04 9.99
N ASP A 214 8.82 14.33 9.79
CA ASP A 214 8.82 15.31 10.88
C ASP A 214 7.44 15.39 11.56
N GLN A 215 6.37 15.23 10.76
CA GLN A 215 4.99 15.21 11.26
C GLN A 215 4.25 13.98 10.70
N PRO A 216 3.54 13.21 11.55
CA PRO A 216 2.70 12.10 11.12
C PRO A 216 1.61 12.53 10.13
N ARG A 217 1.16 11.60 9.27
CA ARG A 217 -0.01 11.83 8.42
C ARG A 217 -1.28 11.75 9.27
N GLU A 218 -2.21 12.64 9.01
CA GLU A 218 -3.52 12.58 9.64
C GLU A 218 -4.29 11.31 9.21
N GLY A 219 -4.90 10.61 10.16
CA GLY A 219 -5.78 9.47 9.90
C GLY A 219 -5.12 8.11 9.62
N ALA A 220 -3.79 8.01 9.61
CA ALA A 220 -3.07 6.76 9.34
C ALA A 220 -2.28 6.30 10.58
N ALA A 221 -2.96 5.82 11.61
CA ALA A 221 -2.43 5.65 12.96
C ALA A 221 -1.14 4.82 13.06
N ASP A 222 -1.06 3.65 12.43
CA ASP A 222 0.05 2.71 12.58
C ASP A 222 1.23 2.98 11.62
N ARG A 223 0.98 3.65 10.51
CA ARG A 223 1.97 3.97 9.46
C ARG A 223 2.15 5.46 9.23
N ALA A 224 1.52 6.28 10.06
CA ALA A 224 1.49 7.72 9.92
C ALA A 224 2.88 8.36 9.92
N ALA A 225 3.82 7.78 10.69
CA ALA A 225 5.16 8.31 10.84
C ALA A 225 6.11 8.00 9.68
N PHE A 226 5.83 7.00 8.83
CA PHE A 226 6.71 6.67 7.71
C PHE A 226 6.70 7.76 6.65
N LYS A 227 7.87 8.11 6.14
CA LYS A 227 8.02 9.07 5.04
C LYS A 227 7.42 8.52 3.76
N ASN A 228 7.65 7.24 3.46
CA ASN A 228 7.16 6.53 2.30
C ASN A 228 6.16 5.44 2.71
N PHE A 229 5.45 4.86 1.76
CA PHE A 229 4.51 3.79 2.02
C PHE A 229 5.22 2.45 2.21
N SER A 230 4.87 1.72 3.28
CA SER A 230 5.51 0.46 3.65
C SER A 230 5.27 -0.69 2.68
N PHE A 231 4.30 -0.59 1.78
CA PHE A 231 4.11 -1.58 0.72
C PHE A 231 5.22 -1.55 -0.37
N ASN A 232 6.12 -0.56 -0.31
CA ASN A 232 7.33 -0.49 -1.13
C ASN A 232 8.60 -0.90 -0.37
N PHE A 233 8.46 -1.49 0.83
CA PHE A 233 9.59 -1.87 1.67
C PHE A 233 9.92 -3.36 1.50
N ASP A 234 10.21 -3.75 0.26
CA ASP A 234 10.54 -5.13 -0.06
C ASP A 234 11.84 -5.55 0.59
N SER A 235 11.79 -6.69 1.27
CA SER A 235 12.94 -7.51 1.64
C SER A 235 13.04 -8.71 0.70
N ALA A 236 14.11 -9.49 0.79
CA ALA A 236 14.29 -10.66 -0.05
C ALA A 236 14.53 -11.93 0.76
N ALA A 237 14.09 -13.06 0.20
CA ALA A 237 14.53 -14.39 0.58
C ALA A 237 15.04 -15.17 -0.64
N GLY A 238 15.73 -16.29 -0.43
CA GLY A 238 16.45 -17.02 -1.46
C GLY A 238 17.89 -16.54 -1.65
N ILE A 239 18.24 -15.39 -1.04
CA ILE A 239 19.60 -14.83 -1.01
C ILE A 239 20.00 -14.45 0.42
N ILE A 240 21.32 -14.39 0.66
CA ILE A 240 21.91 -13.86 1.89
C ILE A 240 22.52 -12.50 1.56
N TYR A 241 22.07 -11.46 2.26
CA TYR A 241 22.52 -10.10 2.02
C TYR A 241 22.60 -9.28 3.30
N THR A 242 23.31 -8.19 3.25
CA THR A 242 23.39 -7.18 4.32
C THR A 242 23.00 -5.81 3.81
N VAL A 243 22.46 -4.99 4.72
CA VAL A 243 22.09 -3.60 4.44
C VAL A 243 22.87 -2.68 5.38
N ASP A 244 23.77 -1.88 4.82
CA ASP A 244 24.51 -0.87 5.58
C ASP A 244 23.76 0.47 5.50
N VAL A 245 23.01 0.78 6.55
CA VAL A 245 22.20 2.00 6.64
C VAL A 245 23.01 3.30 6.75
N THR A 246 24.34 3.22 6.93
CA THR A 246 25.21 4.40 6.92
C THR A 246 25.56 4.87 5.50
N LYS A 247 25.36 4.00 4.51
CA LYS A 247 25.72 4.26 3.12
C LYS A 247 24.61 4.98 2.35
N PRO A 248 24.97 5.69 1.28
CA PRO A 248 23.98 6.26 0.36
C PRO A 248 23.29 5.17 -0.46
N CYS A 249 22.13 5.51 -1.08
CA CYS A 249 21.47 4.69 -2.08
C CYS A 249 22.45 4.25 -3.19
N GLY A 250 22.35 3.00 -3.62
CA GLY A 250 23.24 2.36 -4.59
C GLY A 250 24.49 1.73 -3.96
N SER A 251 24.63 1.79 -2.62
CA SER A 251 25.76 1.21 -1.89
C SER A 251 25.35 0.63 -0.53
N LYS A 252 24.04 0.57 -0.23
CA LYS A 252 23.52 0.04 1.04
C LYS A 252 23.51 -1.48 1.06
N VAL A 253 23.16 -2.11 -0.07
CA VAL A 253 22.94 -3.55 -0.16
C VAL A 253 24.19 -4.27 -0.64
N THR A 254 24.57 -5.34 0.07
CA THR A 254 25.61 -6.28 -0.35
C THR A 254 25.03 -7.68 -0.35
N ILE A 255 24.86 -8.28 -1.54
CA ILE A 255 24.42 -9.67 -1.68
C ILE A 255 25.64 -10.58 -1.56
N LEU A 256 25.63 -11.46 -0.58
CA LEU A 256 26.77 -12.33 -0.24
C LEU A 256 26.72 -13.64 -1.02
N SER A 257 25.55 -14.27 -1.10
CA SER A 257 25.33 -15.56 -1.78
C SER A 257 23.85 -15.82 -2.00
N MET A 258 23.52 -16.89 -2.73
CA MET A 258 22.21 -17.53 -2.64
C MET A 258 22.03 -18.14 -1.26
N ALA A 259 20.79 -18.45 -0.88
CA ALA A 259 20.47 -19.03 0.44
C ALA A 259 21.07 -20.44 0.66
N ASP A 260 21.30 -21.19 -0.42
CA ASP A 260 21.95 -22.49 -0.40
C ASP A 260 23.49 -22.44 -0.33
N GLY A 261 24.06 -21.23 -0.26
CA GLY A 261 25.48 -20.97 -0.22
C GLY A 261 26.18 -20.91 -1.57
N THR A 262 25.46 -21.12 -2.68
CA THR A 262 26.04 -20.95 -4.02
C THR A 262 26.30 -19.46 -4.31
N PRO A 263 27.30 -19.14 -5.20
CA PRO A 263 27.59 -17.75 -5.54
C PRO A 263 26.40 -17.03 -6.19
N PHE A 264 26.15 -15.79 -5.77
CA PHE A 264 25.25 -14.88 -6.47
C PHE A 264 26.03 -14.12 -7.57
N HIS A 265 25.45 -14.01 -8.76
CA HIS A 265 26.07 -13.35 -9.92
C HIS A 265 25.18 -12.23 -10.45
N MET A 266 25.72 -11.05 -10.63
CA MET A 266 24.99 -9.85 -11.06
C MET A 266 24.43 -9.96 -12.48
N ASP A 267 25.06 -10.72 -13.35
CA ASP A 267 24.69 -10.92 -14.76
C ASP A 267 23.84 -12.16 -15.01
N LYS A 268 23.71 -13.04 -14.02
CA LYS A 268 22.84 -14.24 -14.12
C LYS A 268 21.36 -13.83 -14.00
N MET A 269 20.50 -14.48 -14.78
CA MET A 269 19.04 -14.37 -14.66
C MET A 269 18.52 -15.30 -13.57
N TYR A 270 17.72 -14.77 -12.67
CA TYR A 270 17.04 -15.48 -11.60
C TYR A 270 15.53 -15.42 -11.79
N THR A 271 14.82 -16.46 -11.37
CA THR A 271 13.36 -16.41 -11.25
C THR A 271 13.00 -15.79 -9.91
N VAL A 272 12.25 -14.70 -9.95
CA VAL A 272 11.87 -13.90 -8.77
C VAL A 272 10.35 -13.93 -8.60
N ALA A 273 9.88 -14.29 -7.40
CA ALA A 273 8.48 -14.22 -6.98
C ALA A 273 8.20 -12.89 -6.28
N LEU A 274 7.09 -12.23 -6.63
CA LEU A 274 6.65 -10.97 -6.02
C LEU A 274 5.11 -10.80 -6.10
#